data_e46b9f3d1e36e57b55a4714440a212ba
#
_entry.id   e46b9f3d1e36e57b55a4714440a212ba
#
_cell.length_a   1.000
_cell.length_b   1.000
_cell.length_c   1.000
_cell.angle_alpha   90.00
_cell.angle_beta   90.00
_cell.angle_gamma   90.00
#
_symmetry.space_group_name_H-M   'P 1'
#
loop_
_entity.id
_entity.type
_entity.pdbx_description
1 polymer ?
#
loop_
_entity_poly.entity_id
_entity_poly.type
_entity_poly.pdbx_seq_one_letter_code
_entity_poly.pdbx_strand_id
1 'polypeptide(L)'
;MAVGQRVLEATGLARPGRLTRVREWWEHEPVFGYGLIVPALVLIVGLVAYPFGMAIYFSLSDYWVGSPGSFIGLQNYRDILGNEIFRQTVYNSFVFTAIAVVLKCVLGVWLAMLLFRPFRFKRLIRGAVLLPWVIPTALSVLAWRWMFDSLYSVVNWTAIHLGIISPPGPNWLGMASYAMAAVIAVNVWRGLPFFAIIVLAGLVSIPREYYEAAEVDGAGSWGRFRHVTLPLLKPVLAVVILFSTIFTFSDFNIVQVLTSGGPVNTTHLFATFAYQMGLSGGNLGQGAAISLFLFPMLAVIVFVQLRYIRKE
;
A
#
# COMPACT_ATOMS: atom_id res chain seq x y z
N MET A 1 -41.88 22.19 -27.05
CA MET A 1 -42.30 23.18 -26.03
C MET A 1 -43.73 23.74 -26.27
N ALA A 2 -44.15 24.04 -27.52
CA ALA A 2 -45.45 24.68 -27.81
C ALA A 2 -46.69 23.78 -27.56
N VAL A 3 -46.58 22.45 -27.64
CA VAL A 3 -47.73 21.54 -27.43
C VAL A 3 -48.05 21.36 -25.93
N GLY A 4 -47.06 21.36 -25.06
CA GLY A 4 -47.27 21.26 -23.59
C GLY A 4 -47.95 22.50 -22.98
N GLN A 5 -47.71 23.69 -23.54
CA GLN A 5 -48.36 24.94 -23.06
C GLN A 5 -49.86 24.98 -23.38
N ARG A 6 -50.26 24.47 -24.54
CA ARG A 6 -51.70 24.43 -24.92
C ARG A 6 -52.52 23.44 -24.11
N VAL A 7 -51.88 22.33 -23.62
CA VAL A 7 -52.55 21.34 -22.77
C VAL A 7 -52.79 21.90 -21.36
N LEU A 8 -51.84 22.67 -20.83
CA LEU A 8 -51.96 23.29 -19.49
C LEU A 8 -53.03 24.41 -19.47
N GLU A 9 -53.18 25.17 -20.54
CA GLU A 9 -54.23 26.18 -20.66
C GLU A 9 -55.64 25.59 -20.79
N ALA A 10 -55.76 24.40 -21.41
CA ALA A 10 -57.03 23.69 -21.57
C ALA A 10 -57.50 22.96 -20.28
N THR A 11 -56.60 22.63 -19.37
CA THR A 11 -56.91 21.86 -18.15
C THR A 11 -57.08 22.70 -16.88
N GLY A 12 -56.88 24.04 -16.96
CA GLY A 12 -57.02 24.94 -15.81
C GLY A 12 -56.06 24.67 -14.66
N LEU A 13 -55.03 23.87 -14.88
CA LEU A 13 -54.02 23.53 -13.86
C LEU A 13 -53.11 24.72 -13.61
N ALA A 14 -53.03 25.19 -12.39
CA ALA A 14 -52.14 26.26 -11.98
C ALA A 14 -50.69 25.92 -12.38
N ARG A 15 -49.94 26.90 -12.95
CA ARG A 15 -48.51 26.73 -13.25
C ARG A 15 -47.79 26.17 -12.05
N PRO A 16 -46.96 25.11 -12.21
CA PRO A 16 -46.23 24.53 -11.08
C PRO A 16 -45.40 25.63 -10.41
N GLY A 17 -45.59 25.77 -9.10
CA GLY A 17 -44.86 26.76 -8.29
C GLY A 17 -43.37 26.55 -8.39
N ARG A 18 -42.57 27.59 -8.03
CA ARG A 18 -41.08 27.46 -8.03
C ARG A 18 -40.60 26.21 -7.27
N LEU A 19 -41.28 25.85 -6.16
CA LEU A 19 -40.93 24.69 -5.33
C LEU A 19 -41.18 23.35 -6.05
N THR A 20 -42.28 23.25 -6.83
CA THR A 20 -42.56 22.04 -7.64
C THR A 20 -41.55 21.85 -8.76
N ARG A 21 -41.13 22.93 -9.42
CA ARG A 21 -40.06 22.85 -10.45
C ARG A 21 -38.70 22.45 -9.88
N VAL A 22 -38.35 22.97 -8.69
CA VAL A 22 -37.11 22.58 -8.00
C VAL A 22 -37.17 21.11 -7.61
N ARG A 23 -38.33 20.65 -7.11
CA ARG A 23 -38.53 19.24 -6.76
C ARG A 23 -38.45 18.34 -7.99
N GLU A 24 -39.12 18.67 -9.10
CA GLU A 24 -39.06 17.93 -10.35
C GLU A 24 -37.63 17.89 -10.93
N TRP A 25 -36.84 18.99 -10.78
CA TRP A 25 -35.45 19.04 -11.19
C TRP A 25 -34.56 18.11 -10.35
N TRP A 26 -34.81 18.04 -9.03
CA TRP A 26 -34.13 17.12 -8.13
C TRP A 26 -34.56 15.65 -8.31
N GLU A 27 -35.79 15.40 -8.78
CA GLU A 27 -36.30 14.06 -9.05
C GLU A 27 -35.78 13.48 -10.39
N HIS A 28 -35.12 14.28 -11.24
CA HIS A 28 -34.39 13.73 -12.39
C HIS A 28 -33.23 12.84 -11.91
N GLU A 29 -33.26 11.54 -12.27
CA GLU A 29 -32.27 10.52 -11.86
C GLU A 29 -30.81 11.00 -11.91
N PRO A 30 -30.32 11.66 -13.01
CA PRO A 30 -28.95 12.13 -13.05
C PRO A 30 -28.64 13.24 -12.04
N VAL A 31 -29.58 14.18 -11.81
CA VAL A 31 -29.39 15.30 -10.86
C VAL A 31 -29.33 14.80 -9.43
N PHE A 32 -30.23 13.90 -9.06
CA PHE A 32 -30.25 13.25 -7.74
C PHE A 32 -28.96 12.43 -7.54
N GLY A 33 -28.54 11.65 -8.55
CA GLY A 33 -27.30 10.87 -8.49
C GLY A 33 -26.07 11.75 -8.30
N TYR A 34 -25.92 12.82 -9.09
CA TYR A 34 -24.82 13.77 -8.91
C TYR A 34 -24.90 14.50 -7.56
N GLY A 35 -26.09 14.86 -7.09
CA GLY A 35 -26.29 15.49 -5.79
C GLY A 35 -25.80 14.64 -4.62
N LEU A 36 -25.99 13.31 -4.69
CA LEU A 36 -25.47 12.37 -3.69
C LEU A 36 -23.94 12.23 -3.73
N ILE A 37 -23.32 12.41 -4.89
CA ILE A 37 -21.86 12.29 -5.06
C ILE A 37 -21.13 13.58 -4.64
N VAL A 38 -21.79 14.77 -4.77
CA VAL A 38 -21.18 16.08 -4.48
C VAL A 38 -20.49 16.14 -3.10
N PRO A 39 -21.10 15.71 -1.98
CA PRO A 39 -20.42 15.77 -0.68
C PRO A 39 -19.09 14.96 -0.67
N ALA A 40 -19.10 13.78 -1.28
CA ALA A 40 -17.88 12.97 -1.40
C ALA A 40 -16.83 13.63 -2.30
N LEU A 41 -17.25 14.22 -3.43
CA LEU A 41 -16.35 14.97 -4.32
C LEU A 41 -15.74 16.18 -3.62
N VAL A 42 -16.51 16.95 -2.86
CA VAL A 42 -16.00 18.09 -2.09
C VAL A 42 -14.92 17.66 -1.09
N LEU A 43 -15.14 16.54 -0.39
CA LEU A 43 -14.14 16.00 0.52
C LEU A 43 -12.89 15.52 -0.23
N ILE A 44 -13.03 14.82 -1.34
CA ILE A 44 -11.90 14.34 -2.15
C ILE A 44 -11.10 15.53 -2.70
N VAL A 45 -11.76 16.52 -3.27
CA VAL A 45 -11.09 17.71 -3.83
C VAL A 45 -10.44 18.51 -2.71
N GLY A 46 -11.11 18.75 -1.58
CA GLY A 46 -10.58 19.54 -0.48
C GLY A 46 -9.43 18.84 0.26
N LEU A 47 -9.54 17.54 0.52
CA LEU A 47 -8.58 16.81 1.35
C LEU A 47 -7.46 16.11 0.55
N VAL A 48 -7.67 15.86 -0.73
CA VAL A 48 -6.69 15.15 -1.56
C VAL A 48 -6.14 16.04 -2.67
N ALA A 49 -7.01 16.59 -3.53
CA ALA A 49 -6.55 17.35 -4.70
C ALA A 49 -5.88 18.67 -4.30
N TYR A 50 -6.40 19.37 -3.29
CA TYR A 50 -5.81 20.63 -2.82
C TYR A 50 -4.39 20.43 -2.23
N PRO A 51 -4.15 19.53 -1.24
CA PRO A 51 -2.80 19.27 -0.75
C PRO A 51 -1.85 18.74 -1.83
N PHE A 52 -2.34 17.95 -2.79
CA PHE A 52 -1.56 17.49 -3.92
C PHE A 52 -1.14 18.64 -4.84
N GLY A 53 -2.05 19.57 -5.13
CA GLY A 53 -1.75 20.80 -5.87
C GLY A 53 -0.72 21.68 -5.15
N MET A 54 -0.83 21.80 -3.82
CA MET A 54 0.16 22.50 -2.99
C MET A 54 1.53 21.82 -3.03
N ALA A 55 1.58 20.49 -3.01
CA ALA A 55 2.83 19.75 -3.16
C ALA A 55 3.50 20.03 -4.51
N ILE A 56 2.71 20.10 -5.61
CA ILE A 56 3.23 20.49 -6.93
C ILE A 56 3.79 21.93 -6.88
N TYR A 57 3.06 22.88 -6.30
CA TYR A 57 3.51 24.25 -6.18
C TYR A 57 4.82 24.36 -5.38
N PHE A 58 4.91 23.70 -4.22
CA PHE A 58 6.13 23.68 -3.41
C PHE A 58 7.30 23.03 -4.15
N SER A 59 7.08 21.96 -4.87
CA SER A 59 8.15 21.26 -5.63
C SER A 59 8.80 22.15 -6.70
N LEU A 60 8.05 23.16 -7.20
CA LEU A 60 8.50 24.13 -8.20
C LEU A 60 9.00 25.45 -7.57
N SER A 61 9.06 25.52 -6.24
CA SER A 61 9.41 26.71 -5.49
C SER A 61 10.56 26.44 -4.51
N ASP A 62 11.34 27.47 -4.21
CA ASP A 62 12.32 27.46 -3.11
C ASP A 62 11.59 27.76 -1.80
N TYR A 63 10.86 26.77 -1.30
CA TYR A 63 10.00 26.92 -0.14
C TYR A 63 10.62 26.27 1.10
N TRP A 64 10.89 27.08 2.12
CA TRP A 64 11.40 26.64 3.42
C TRP A 64 10.37 26.89 4.52
N VAL A 65 10.45 26.11 5.59
CA VAL A 65 9.61 26.33 6.78
C VAL A 65 9.89 27.72 7.34
N GLY A 66 8.83 28.54 7.43
CA GLY A 66 8.94 29.92 7.93
C GLY A 66 9.38 30.98 6.91
N SER A 67 9.65 30.61 5.66
CA SER A 67 9.99 31.57 4.59
C SER A 67 9.17 31.26 3.34
N PRO A 68 8.38 32.24 2.84
CA PRO A 68 7.68 32.06 1.57
C PRO A 68 8.70 31.96 0.43
N GLY A 69 8.63 30.88 -0.32
CA GLY A 69 9.55 30.63 -1.42
C GLY A 69 9.18 31.39 -2.70
N SER A 70 10.17 31.58 -3.56
CA SER A 70 9.99 32.04 -4.93
C SER A 70 9.85 30.87 -5.88
N PHE A 71 9.22 31.09 -7.04
CA PHE A 71 9.13 30.08 -8.09
C PHE A 71 10.50 29.88 -8.76
N ILE A 72 11.02 28.66 -8.73
CA ILE A 72 12.33 28.28 -9.29
C ILE A 72 12.23 27.22 -10.40
N GLY A 73 11.02 26.88 -10.83
CA GLY A 73 10.78 25.86 -11.86
C GLY A 73 11.26 24.47 -11.44
N LEU A 74 12.05 23.82 -12.28
CA LEU A 74 12.51 22.43 -12.06
C LEU A 74 13.83 22.32 -11.29
N GLN A 75 14.29 23.40 -10.64
CA GLN A 75 15.60 23.39 -9.93
C GLN A 75 15.66 22.31 -8.85
N ASN A 76 14.63 22.19 -8.00
CA ASN A 76 14.57 21.14 -6.97
C ASN A 76 14.77 19.73 -7.56
N TYR A 77 14.17 19.46 -8.71
CA TYR A 77 14.29 18.16 -9.36
C TYR A 77 15.71 17.90 -9.88
N ARG A 78 16.40 18.93 -10.41
CA ARG A 78 17.79 18.81 -10.83
C ARG A 78 18.73 18.54 -9.66
N ASP A 79 18.54 19.26 -8.56
CA ASP A 79 19.36 19.13 -7.35
C ASP A 79 19.19 17.73 -6.73
N ILE A 80 17.94 17.24 -6.66
CA ILE A 80 17.62 15.92 -6.12
C ILE A 80 18.23 14.81 -7.00
N LEU A 81 18.13 14.90 -8.32
CA LEU A 81 18.71 13.91 -9.23
C LEU A 81 20.24 13.82 -9.14
N GLY A 82 20.90 14.94 -8.78
CA GLY A 82 22.34 14.99 -8.48
C GLY A 82 22.72 14.40 -7.11
N ASN A 83 21.75 14.22 -6.19
CA ASN A 83 22.01 13.81 -4.83
C ASN A 83 22.21 12.28 -4.73
N GLU A 84 23.35 11.87 -4.14
CA GLU A 84 23.69 10.44 -3.98
C GLU A 84 22.71 9.71 -3.04
N ILE A 85 22.27 10.38 -1.97
CA ILE A 85 21.30 9.81 -1.02
C ILE A 85 19.96 9.56 -1.72
N PHE A 86 19.55 10.44 -2.63
CA PHE A 86 18.33 10.23 -3.41
C PHE A 86 18.47 9.01 -4.34
N ARG A 87 19.59 8.87 -5.04
CA ARG A 87 19.85 7.66 -5.89
C ARG A 87 19.82 6.38 -5.06
N GLN A 88 20.44 6.39 -3.88
CA GLN A 88 20.37 5.27 -2.94
C GLN A 88 18.93 5.02 -2.47
N THR A 89 18.16 6.06 -2.20
CA THR A 89 16.74 5.97 -1.80
C THR A 89 15.89 5.32 -2.90
N VAL A 90 16.12 5.69 -4.16
CA VAL A 90 15.45 5.03 -5.32
C VAL A 90 15.77 3.53 -5.33
N TYR A 91 17.03 3.18 -5.29
CA TYR A 91 17.49 1.79 -5.27
C TYR A 91 16.87 1.01 -4.11
N ASN A 92 16.95 1.56 -2.89
CA ASN A 92 16.39 0.96 -1.68
C ASN A 92 14.88 0.71 -1.82
N SER A 93 14.13 1.67 -2.35
CA SER A 93 12.68 1.55 -2.48
C SER A 93 12.28 0.40 -3.41
N PHE A 94 13.00 0.22 -4.51
CA PHE A 94 12.76 -0.90 -5.42
C PHE A 94 13.18 -2.24 -4.82
N VAL A 95 14.38 -2.33 -4.22
CA VAL A 95 14.90 -3.56 -3.60
C VAL A 95 14.02 -3.99 -2.43
N PHE A 96 13.70 -3.05 -1.54
CA PHE A 96 12.80 -3.28 -0.40
C PHE A 96 11.45 -3.84 -0.86
N THR A 97 10.83 -3.17 -1.84
CA THR A 97 9.51 -3.56 -2.33
C THR A 97 9.55 -4.91 -3.02
N ALA A 98 10.51 -5.14 -3.91
CA ALA A 98 10.62 -6.39 -4.64
C ALA A 98 10.81 -7.58 -3.68
N ILE A 99 11.78 -7.48 -2.77
CA ILE A 99 12.06 -8.57 -1.82
C ILE A 99 10.87 -8.80 -0.87
N ALA A 100 10.32 -7.73 -0.28
CA ALA A 100 9.22 -7.85 0.67
C ALA A 100 7.95 -8.42 0.01
N VAL A 101 7.61 -8.01 -1.22
CA VAL A 101 6.44 -8.52 -1.95
C VAL A 101 6.62 -9.97 -2.35
N VAL A 102 7.81 -10.36 -2.85
CA VAL A 102 8.11 -11.76 -3.19
C VAL A 102 8.01 -12.65 -1.95
N LEU A 103 8.61 -12.24 -0.83
CA LEU A 103 8.51 -12.99 0.43
C LEU A 103 7.08 -13.11 0.92
N LYS A 104 6.30 -12.04 0.88
CA LYS A 104 4.87 -12.07 1.25
C LYS A 104 4.07 -12.96 0.29
N CYS A 105 4.39 -12.97 -0.99
CA CYS A 105 3.73 -13.83 -1.97
C CYS A 105 4.00 -15.32 -1.64
N VAL A 106 5.25 -15.71 -1.49
CA VAL A 106 5.62 -17.10 -1.23
C VAL A 106 5.10 -17.58 0.13
N LEU A 107 5.42 -16.83 1.19
CA LEU A 107 5.01 -17.18 2.56
C LEU A 107 3.51 -17.03 2.78
N GLY A 108 2.86 -16.06 2.12
CA GLY A 108 1.42 -15.81 2.21
C GLY A 108 0.60 -16.91 1.54
N VAL A 109 1.00 -17.37 0.36
CA VAL A 109 0.38 -18.53 -0.30
C VAL A 109 0.57 -19.78 0.57
N TRP A 110 1.77 -20.02 1.07
CA TRP A 110 2.04 -21.14 1.97
C TRP A 110 1.18 -21.08 3.24
N LEU A 111 1.13 -19.94 3.90
CA LEU A 111 0.31 -19.74 5.10
C LEU A 111 -1.19 -19.90 4.79
N ALA A 112 -1.68 -19.39 3.66
CA ALA A 112 -3.06 -19.56 3.23
C ALA A 112 -3.40 -21.04 3.02
N MET A 113 -2.51 -21.82 2.40
CA MET A 113 -2.69 -23.26 2.21
C MET A 113 -2.72 -24.00 3.55
N LEU A 114 -1.91 -23.61 4.56
CA LEU A 114 -1.99 -24.17 5.91
C LEU A 114 -3.33 -23.85 6.56
N LEU A 115 -3.79 -22.60 6.47
CA LEU A 115 -5.05 -22.15 7.05
C LEU A 115 -6.30 -22.71 6.30
N PHE A 116 -6.12 -23.18 5.08
CA PHE A 116 -7.18 -23.83 4.31
C PHE A 116 -7.49 -25.24 4.81
N ARG A 117 -6.51 -25.96 5.35
CA ARG A 117 -6.71 -27.32 5.88
C ARG A 117 -7.73 -27.34 7.01
N PRO A 118 -8.47 -28.47 7.18
CA PRO A 118 -9.33 -28.67 8.34
C PRO A 118 -8.49 -28.92 9.59
N PHE A 119 -8.68 -28.10 10.63
CA PHE A 119 -8.06 -28.27 11.95
C PHE A 119 -8.94 -27.71 13.06
N ARG A 120 -8.67 -28.14 14.31
CA ARG A 120 -9.40 -27.64 15.49
C ARG A 120 -9.07 -26.16 15.73
N PHE A 121 -10.07 -25.38 16.20
CA PHE A 121 -9.91 -23.96 16.51
C PHE A 121 -9.53 -23.06 15.32
N LYS A 122 -9.83 -23.47 14.06
CA LYS A 122 -9.46 -22.72 12.86
C LYS A 122 -9.89 -21.25 12.88
N ARG A 123 -11.05 -20.92 13.50
CA ARG A 123 -11.52 -19.53 13.61
C ARG A 123 -10.61 -18.70 14.51
N LEU A 124 -10.22 -19.25 15.66
CA LEU A 124 -9.31 -18.59 16.61
C LEU A 124 -7.93 -18.37 16.00
N ILE A 125 -7.36 -19.40 15.37
CA ILE A 125 -6.03 -19.32 14.74
C ILE A 125 -6.03 -18.32 13.58
N ARG A 126 -7.07 -18.29 12.73
CA ARG A 126 -7.20 -17.28 11.67
C ARG A 126 -7.30 -15.86 12.26
N GLY A 127 -8.00 -15.67 13.37
CA GLY A 127 -8.05 -14.40 14.09
C GLY A 127 -6.69 -14.02 14.68
N ALA A 128 -5.99 -14.96 15.32
CA ALA A 128 -4.67 -14.72 15.90
C ALA A 128 -3.61 -14.38 14.83
N VAL A 129 -3.66 -15.03 13.67
CA VAL A 129 -2.76 -14.72 12.55
C VAL A 129 -2.96 -13.29 12.05
N LEU A 130 -4.14 -12.68 12.19
CA LEU A 130 -4.39 -11.30 11.79
C LEU A 130 -3.83 -10.24 12.75
N LEU A 131 -3.42 -10.60 13.97
CA LEU A 131 -2.94 -9.64 14.98
C LEU A 131 -1.82 -8.72 14.48
N PRO A 132 -0.78 -9.19 13.76
CA PRO A 132 0.26 -8.30 13.26
C PRO A 132 -0.25 -7.19 12.33
N TRP A 133 -1.32 -7.45 11.59
CA TRP A 133 -1.94 -6.47 10.70
C TRP A 133 -2.85 -5.48 11.44
N VAL A 134 -3.58 -5.95 12.46
CA VAL A 134 -4.57 -5.16 13.20
C VAL A 134 -3.92 -4.21 14.21
N ILE A 135 -2.79 -4.62 14.81
CA ILE A 135 -2.05 -3.78 15.76
C ILE A 135 -1.57 -2.50 15.07
N PRO A 136 -1.74 -1.31 15.68
CA PRO A 136 -1.23 -0.06 15.13
C PRO A 136 0.25 -0.15 14.77
N THR A 137 0.61 0.21 13.53
CA THR A 137 1.95 0.00 12.97
C THR A 137 3.05 0.58 13.85
N ALA A 138 2.89 1.82 14.34
CA ALA A 138 3.90 2.47 15.15
C ALA A 138 4.21 1.69 16.44
N LEU A 139 3.19 1.15 17.12
CA LEU A 139 3.37 0.36 18.35
C LEU A 139 4.06 -0.97 18.07
N SER A 140 3.65 -1.68 17.01
CA SER A 140 4.29 -2.95 16.66
C SER A 140 5.74 -2.77 16.23
N VAL A 141 6.07 -1.68 15.51
CA VAL A 141 7.45 -1.39 15.09
C VAL A 141 8.32 -0.95 16.27
N LEU A 142 7.78 -0.24 17.26
CA LEU A 142 8.50 0.05 18.50
C LEU A 142 8.88 -1.23 19.27
N ALA A 143 7.96 -2.21 19.31
CA ALA A 143 8.28 -3.52 19.90
C ALA A 143 9.41 -4.23 19.12
N TRP A 144 9.36 -4.22 17.78
CA TRP A 144 10.44 -4.75 16.94
C TRP A 144 11.76 -4.03 17.15
N ARG A 145 11.75 -2.69 17.28
CA ARG A 145 12.95 -1.90 17.58
C ARG A 145 13.60 -2.36 18.88
N TRP A 146 12.81 -2.67 19.90
CA TRP A 146 13.27 -3.23 21.16
C TRP A 146 13.84 -4.64 20.98
N MET A 147 13.17 -5.49 20.18
CA MET A 147 13.64 -6.84 19.89
C MET A 147 14.97 -6.86 19.13
N PHE A 148 15.26 -5.82 18.33
CA PHE A 148 16.51 -5.64 17.60
C PHE A 148 17.55 -4.78 18.37
N ASP A 149 17.33 -4.48 19.63
CA ASP A 149 18.27 -3.69 20.43
C ASP A 149 19.70 -4.26 20.36
N SER A 150 20.71 -3.35 20.42
CA SER A 150 22.11 -3.77 20.23
C SER A 150 22.68 -4.55 21.41
N LEU A 151 22.16 -4.32 22.63
CA LEU A 151 22.67 -4.93 23.87
C LEU A 151 21.78 -6.08 24.35
N TYR A 152 20.46 -5.90 24.26
CA TYR A 152 19.47 -6.81 24.82
C TYR A 152 18.57 -7.46 23.74
N SER A 153 19.13 -7.69 22.54
CA SER A 153 18.37 -8.25 21.44
C SER A 153 17.78 -9.61 21.76
N VAL A 154 16.45 -9.68 21.83
CA VAL A 154 15.72 -10.94 21.93
C VAL A 154 15.97 -11.82 20.71
N VAL A 155 16.12 -11.21 19.53
CA VAL A 155 16.42 -11.91 18.26
C VAL A 155 17.80 -12.59 18.36
N ASN A 156 18.83 -11.85 18.80
CA ASN A 156 20.17 -12.43 18.99
C ASN A 156 20.16 -13.52 20.06
N TRP A 157 19.54 -13.24 21.21
CA TRP A 157 19.44 -14.21 22.29
C TRP A 157 18.84 -15.54 21.81
N THR A 158 17.71 -15.46 21.10
CA THR A 158 17.04 -16.64 20.57
C THR A 158 17.90 -17.37 19.54
N ALA A 159 18.50 -16.64 18.58
CA ALA A 159 19.30 -17.23 17.51
C ALA A 159 20.59 -17.88 18.04
N ILE A 160 21.22 -17.30 19.10
CA ILE A 160 22.38 -17.86 19.77
C ILE A 160 22.01 -19.18 20.50
N HIS A 161 20.90 -19.19 21.26
CA HIS A 161 20.46 -20.38 21.98
C HIS A 161 20.01 -21.52 21.05
N LEU A 162 19.55 -21.18 19.84
CA LEU A 162 19.25 -22.15 18.78
C LEU A 162 20.48 -22.60 17.99
N GLY A 163 21.67 -22.07 18.29
CA GLY A 163 22.92 -22.39 17.59
C GLY A 163 23.00 -21.84 16.14
N ILE A 164 22.14 -20.86 15.80
CA ILE A 164 22.07 -20.29 14.44
C ILE A 164 23.18 -19.26 14.22
N ILE A 165 23.52 -18.49 15.25
CA ILE A 165 24.58 -17.46 15.20
C ILE A 165 25.49 -17.58 16.43
N SER A 166 26.74 -17.10 16.27
CA SER A 166 27.70 -17.03 17.40
C SER A 166 27.57 -15.71 18.16
N PRO A 167 27.83 -15.70 19.51
CA PRO A 167 27.89 -14.47 20.27
C PRO A 167 28.97 -13.51 19.75
N PRO A 168 28.76 -12.18 19.81
CA PRO A 168 27.62 -11.46 20.41
C PRO A 168 26.40 -11.30 19.48
N GLY A 169 26.47 -11.80 18.26
CA GLY A 169 25.46 -11.58 17.21
C GLY A 169 25.58 -10.21 16.53
N PRO A 170 24.83 -9.99 15.43
CA PRO A 170 24.88 -8.75 14.68
C PRO A 170 24.16 -7.59 15.39
N ASN A 171 24.65 -6.36 15.16
CA ASN A 171 23.88 -5.16 15.46
C ASN A 171 22.89 -4.92 14.31
N TRP A 172 21.65 -5.37 14.50
CA TRP A 172 20.62 -5.37 13.46
C TRP A 172 20.33 -3.99 12.87
N LEU A 173 20.26 -2.97 13.72
CA LEU A 173 19.88 -1.62 13.27
C LEU A 173 21.09 -0.69 13.06
N GLY A 174 22.27 -1.08 13.55
CA GLY A 174 23.49 -0.27 13.45
C GLY A 174 24.39 -0.61 12.26
N MET A 175 24.12 -1.73 11.55
CA MET A 175 24.91 -2.13 10.37
C MET A 175 24.03 -2.09 9.12
N ALA A 176 24.50 -1.41 8.06
CA ALA A 176 23.74 -1.16 6.84
C ALA A 176 23.11 -2.41 6.21
N SER A 177 23.87 -3.50 6.12
CA SER A 177 23.42 -4.77 5.54
C SER A 177 22.28 -5.43 6.35
N TYR A 178 22.35 -5.35 7.68
CA TYR A 178 21.34 -5.93 8.56
C TYR A 178 20.13 -5.00 8.74
N ALA A 179 20.31 -3.68 8.70
CA ALA A 179 19.23 -2.73 8.90
C ALA A 179 18.14 -2.84 7.82
N MET A 180 18.51 -2.95 6.55
CA MET A 180 17.55 -3.16 5.48
C MET A 180 16.86 -4.53 5.61
N ALA A 181 17.59 -5.58 5.98
CA ALA A 181 17.02 -6.91 6.22
C ALA A 181 16.02 -6.89 7.38
N ALA A 182 16.32 -6.19 8.48
CA ALA A 182 15.41 -6.01 9.61
C ALA A 182 14.12 -5.27 9.20
N VAL A 183 14.26 -4.18 8.42
CA VAL A 183 13.11 -3.43 7.87
C VAL A 183 12.24 -4.32 6.98
N ILE A 184 12.84 -5.11 6.09
CA ILE A 184 12.13 -6.07 5.24
C ILE A 184 11.41 -7.13 6.10
N ALA A 185 12.08 -7.71 7.09
CA ALA A 185 11.50 -8.73 7.95
C ALA A 185 10.26 -8.22 8.70
N VAL A 186 10.32 -7.01 9.25
CA VAL A 186 9.18 -6.38 9.94
C VAL A 186 8.03 -6.09 8.96
N ASN A 187 8.33 -5.60 7.76
CA ASN A 187 7.31 -5.35 6.73
C ASN A 187 6.63 -6.67 6.29
N VAL A 188 7.41 -7.72 6.09
CA VAL A 188 6.88 -9.05 5.75
C VAL A 188 6.02 -9.59 6.89
N TRP A 189 6.52 -9.60 8.13
CA TRP A 189 5.78 -10.07 9.30
C TRP A 189 4.44 -9.36 9.45
N ARG A 190 4.41 -8.04 9.27
CA ARG A 190 3.19 -7.25 9.36
C ARG A 190 2.23 -7.50 8.19
N GLY A 191 2.74 -7.57 6.96
CA GLY A 191 1.91 -7.67 5.76
C GLY A 191 1.47 -9.09 5.40
N LEU A 192 2.17 -10.09 5.91
CA LEU A 192 1.92 -11.51 5.63
C LEU A 192 0.49 -11.97 5.95
N PRO A 193 -0.11 -11.61 7.10
CA PRO A 193 -1.48 -12.01 7.43
C PRO A 193 -2.51 -11.50 6.44
N PHE A 194 -2.41 -10.24 6.04
CA PHE A 194 -3.29 -9.64 5.04
C PHE A 194 -3.22 -10.39 3.71
N PHE A 195 -1.99 -10.66 3.24
CA PHE A 195 -1.75 -11.42 2.02
C PHE A 195 -2.37 -12.83 2.12
N ALA A 196 -2.09 -13.53 3.21
CA ALA A 196 -2.57 -14.90 3.42
C ALA A 196 -4.10 -15.01 3.50
N ILE A 197 -4.79 -14.05 4.13
CA ILE A 197 -6.25 -14.08 4.24
C ILE A 197 -6.93 -13.81 2.89
N ILE A 198 -6.40 -12.92 2.06
CA ILE A 198 -6.95 -12.70 0.71
C ILE A 198 -6.75 -13.95 -0.15
N VAL A 199 -5.57 -14.55 -0.12
CA VAL A 199 -5.32 -15.82 -0.83
C VAL A 199 -6.20 -16.94 -0.29
N LEU A 200 -6.41 -17.04 1.03
CA LEU A 200 -7.32 -18.01 1.64
C LEU A 200 -8.76 -17.84 1.14
N ALA A 201 -9.24 -16.60 1.00
CA ALA A 201 -10.56 -16.33 0.44
C ALA A 201 -10.66 -16.85 -1.01
N GLY A 202 -9.61 -16.64 -1.82
CA GLY A 202 -9.50 -17.22 -3.15
C GLY A 202 -9.50 -18.75 -3.15
N LEU A 203 -8.74 -19.38 -2.22
CA LEU A 203 -8.74 -20.86 -2.10
C LEU A 203 -10.12 -21.43 -1.76
N VAL A 204 -10.87 -20.73 -0.89
CA VAL A 204 -12.23 -21.16 -0.48
C VAL A 204 -13.23 -21.06 -1.64
N SER A 205 -13.01 -20.16 -2.59
CA SER A 205 -13.90 -19.96 -3.75
C SER A 205 -13.71 -21.01 -4.87
N ILE A 206 -12.63 -21.79 -4.84
CA ILE A 206 -12.39 -22.85 -5.83
C ILE A 206 -13.34 -24.03 -5.56
N PRO A 207 -14.21 -24.43 -6.53
CA PRO A 207 -15.08 -25.59 -6.39
C PRO A 207 -14.29 -26.88 -6.19
N ARG A 208 -14.79 -27.77 -5.35
CA ARG A 208 -14.13 -29.05 -5.03
C ARG A 208 -14.03 -29.98 -6.23
N GLU A 209 -14.96 -29.87 -7.16
CA GLU A 209 -15.03 -30.66 -8.39
C GLU A 209 -13.73 -30.63 -9.20
N TYR A 210 -13.03 -29.48 -9.24
CA TYR A 210 -11.73 -29.35 -9.90
C TYR A 210 -10.64 -30.22 -9.24
N TYR A 211 -10.68 -30.32 -7.91
CA TYR A 211 -9.72 -31.15 -7.17
C TYR A 211 -10.04 -32.64 -7.31
N GLU A 212 -11.32 -32.98 -7.29
CA GLU A 212 -11.81 -34.36 -7.48
C GLU A 212 -11.50 -34.87 -8.87
N ALA A 213 -11.74 -34.07 -9.92
CA ALA A 213 -11.38 -34.42 -11.30
C ALA A 213 -9.86 -34.66 -11.43
N ALA A 214 -9.04 -33.76 -10.87
CA ALA A 214 -7.58 -33.92 -10.88
C ALA A 214 -7.10 -35.15 -10.09
N GLU A 215 -7.83 -35.60 -9.06
CA GLU A 215 -7.54 -36.85 -8.34
C GLU A 215 -7.85 -38.08 -9.20
N VAL A 216 -8.97 -38.08 -9.94
CA VAL A 216 -9.32 -39.15 -10.88
C VAL A 216 -8.26 -39.27 -11.99
N ASP A 217 -7.71 -38.11 -12.44
CA ASP A 217 -6.61 -38.06 -13.41
C ASP A 217 -5.25 -38.46 -12.82
N GLY A 218 -5.19 -38.86 -11.54
CA GLY A 218 -3.96 -39.30 -10.87
C GLY A 218 -3.04 -38.19 -10.40
N ALA A 219 -3.49 -36.93 -10.35
CA ALA A 219 -2.68 -35.82 -9.90
C ALA A 219 -2.41 -35.86 -8.39
N GLY A 220 -1.15 -35.99 -7.98
CA GLY A 220 -0.70 -35.85 -6.60
C GLY A 220 -0.85 -34.39 -6.10
N SER A 221 -0.54 -34.16 -4.81
CA SER A 221 -0.70 -32.82 -4.17
C SER A 221 0.02 -31.69 -4.90
N TRP A 222 1.23 -31.92 -5.41
CA TRP A 222 1.97 -30.93 -6.19
C TRP A 222 1.34 -30.69 -7.56
N GLY A 223 0.85 -31.75 -8.23
CA GLY A 223 0.13 -31.64 -9.48
C GLY A 223 -1.14 -30.79 -9.34
N ARG A 224 -1.95 -31.05 -8.31
CA ARG A 224 -3.14 -30.27 -7.97
C ARG A 224 -2.80 -28.80 -7.65
N PHE A 225 -1.74 -28.56 -6.91
CA PHE A 225 -1.28 -27.19 -6.65
C PHE A 225 -0.93 -26.45 -7.93
N ARG A 226 -0.11 -27.06 -8.81
CA ARG A 226 0.42 -26.41 -10.01
C ARG A 226 -0.62 -26.24 -11.12
N HIS A 227 -1.52 -27.22 -11.30
CA HIS A 227 -2.44 -27.26 -12.46
C HIS A 227 -3.87 -26.85 -12.10
N VAL A 228 -4.27 -26.85 -10.82
CA VAL A 228 -5.61 -26.44 -10.37
C VAL A 228 -5.51 -25.18 -9.51
N THR A 229 -4.82 -25.27 -8.36
CA THR A 229 -4.83 -24.22 -7.37
C THR A 229 -4.19 -22.93 -7.91
N LEU A 230 -2.96 -22.99 -8.38
CA LEU A 230 -2.20 -21.82 -8.80
C LEU A 230 -2.83 -21.10 -10.00
N PRO A 231 -3.30 -21.77 -11.07
CA PRO A 231 -3.99 -21.13 -12.17
C PRO A 231 -5.28 -20.42 -11.75
N LEU A 232 -6.12 -21.08 -10.94
CA LEU A 232 -7.38 -20.51 -10.47
C LEU A 232 -7.19 -19.37 -9.44
N LEU A 233 -6.05 -19.34 -8.74
CA LEU A 233 -5.70 -18.25 -7.84
C LEU A 233 -5.06 -17.04 -8.54
N LYS A 234 -4.61 -17.15 -9.80
CA LYS A 234 -3.92 -16.05 -10.49
C LYS A 234 -4.64 -14.71 -10.40
N PRO A 235 -5.95 -14.56 -10.61
CA PRO A 235 -6.63 -13.29 -10.50
C PRO A 235 -6.55 -12.71 -9.09
N VAL A 236 -6.70 -13.56 -8.06
CA VAL A 236 -6.61 -13.15 -6.64
C VAL A 236 -5.18 -12.76 -6.28
N LEU A 237 -4.19 -13.56 -6.72
CA LEU A 237 -2.77 -13.25 -6.52
C LEU A 237 -2.39 -11.93 -7.19
N ALA A 238 -2.86 -11.68 -8.39
CA ALA A 238 -2.62 -10.44 -9.10
C ALA A 238 -3.09 -9.22 -8.30
N VAL A 239 -4.31 -9.27 -7.76
CA VAL A 239 -4.88 -8.19 -6.94
C VAL A 239 -4.11 -8.02 -5.63
N VAL A 240 -3.82 -9.10 -4.89
CA VAL A 240 -3.12 -8.99 -3.61
C VAL A 240 -1.66 -8.55 -3.77
N ILE A 241 -0.99 -8.97 -4.84
CA ILE A 241 0.36 -8.50 -5.19
C ILE A 241 0.32 -6.99 -5.49
N LEU A 242 -0.68 -6.53 -6.25
CA LEU A 242 -0.86 -5.11 -6.55
C LEU A 242 -1.00 -4.28 -5.26
N PHE A 243 -1.93 -4.62 -4.37
CA PHE A 243 -2.09 -3.92 -3.09
C PHE A 243 -0.83 -4.03 -2.22
N SER A 244 -0.22 -5.21 -2.14
CA SER A 244 1.02 -5.39 -1.38
C SER A 244 2.14 -4.50 -1.92
N THR A 245 2.26 -4.35 -3.24
CA THR A 245 3.24 -3.46 -3.87
C THR A 245 2.98 -2.00 -3.52
N ILE A 246 1.73 -1.53 -3.65
CA ILE A 246 1.34 -0.15 -3.33
C ILE A 246 1.68 0.18 -1.87
N PHE A 247 1.22 -0.66 -0.92
CA PHE A 247 1.46 -0.43 0.51
C PHE A 247 2.94 -0.52 0.90
N THR A 248 3.70 -1.40 0.27
CA THR A 248 5.13 -1.57 0.58
C THR A 248 5.95 -0.44 -0.01
N PHE A 249 5.72 -0.05 -1.27
CA PHE A 249 6.46 1.02 -1.92
C PHE A 249 6.24 2.38 -1.25
N SER A 250 5.06 2.58 -0.65
CA SER A 250 4.68 3.81 0.06
C SER A 250 4.95 3.74 1.57
N ASP A 251 5.66 2.69 2.06
CA ASP A 251 5.87 2.53 3.50
C ASP A 251 6.70 3.67 4.07
N PHE A 252 6.16 4.30 5.11
CA PHE A 252 6.83 5.33 5.89
C PHE A 252 7.12 4.85 7.31
N ASN A 253 6.08 4.27 7.96
CA ASN A 253 6.06 4.05 9.39
C ASN A 253 7.13 3.05 9.85
N ILE A 254 7.32 1.96 9.11
CA ILE A 254 8.28 0.91 9.50
C ILE A 254 9.69 1.47 9.47
N VAL A 255 10.09 2.10 8.38
CA VAL A 255 11.44 2.65 8.24
C VAL A 255 11.65 3.82 9.19
N GLN A 256 10.68 4.74 9.30
CA GLN A 256 10.81 5.92 10.15
C GLN A 256 10.97 5.56 11.63
N VAL A 257 10.19 4.62 12.15
CA VAL A 257 10.24 4.24 13.57
C VAL A 257 11.42 3.31 13.86
N LEU A 258 11.76 2.40 12.94
CA LEU A 258 12.80 1.39 13.18
C LEU A 258 14.21 1.97 13.04
N THR A 259 14.48 2.68 11.94
CA THR A 259 15.82 3.13 11.56
C THR A 259 15.94 4.63 11.28
N SER A 260 14.82 5.33 11.09
CA SER A 260 14.81 6.74 10.61
C SER A 260 15.66 6.95 9.34
N GLY A 261 15.75 5.94 8.46
CA GLY A 261 16.57 5.94 7.26
C GLY A 261 18.03 5.52 7.46
N GLY A 262 18.48 5.31 8.73
CA GLY A 262 19.84 4.91 9.09
C GLY A 262 20.13 3.41 8.92
N PRO A 263 21.36 3.01 9.23
CA PRO A 263 22.56 3.84 9.47
C PRO A 263 23.03 4.54 8.17
N VAL A 264 23.58 5.73 8.30
CA VAL A 264 24.21 6.48 7.17
C VAL A 264 23.31 6.53 5.91
N ASN A 265 22.02 6.82 6.07
CA ASN A 265 21.01 6.93 4.99
C ASN A 265 20.75 5.65 4.18
N THR A 266 21.20 4.47 4.65
CA THR A 266 21.15 3.21 3.87
C THR A 266 19.78 2.55 3.83
N THR A 267 18.80 3.00 4.62
CA THR A 267 17.44 2.42 4.65
C THR A 267 16.37 3.42 4.24
N HIS A 268 16.72 4.62 3.78
CA HIS A 268 15.71 5.55 3.27
C HIS A 268 14.92 4.98 2.12
N LEU A 269 13.60 5.18 2.20
CA LEU A 269 12.64 5.03 1.11
C LEU A 269 12.13 6.42 0.71
N PHE A 270 11.42 6.54 -0.41
CA PHE A 270 10.90 7.84 -0.86
C PHE A 270 10.19 8.63 0.23
N ALA A 271 9.27 8.00 0.95
CA ALA A 271 8.48 8.67 1.98
C ALA A 271 9.34 9.17 3.16
N THR A 272 10.32 8.38 3.61
CA THR A 272 11.19 8.76 4.73
C THR A 272 12.23 9.81 4.33
N PHE A 273 12.74 9.77 3.12
CA PHE A 273 13.68 10.78 2.63
C PHE A 273 12.97 12.12 2.35
N ALA A 274 11.75 12.08 1.77
CA ALA A 274 10.90 13.26 1.62
C ALA A 274 10.60 13.92 2.97
N TYR A 275 10.29 13.12 3.99
CA TYR A 275 10.08 13.60 5.36
C TYR A 275 11.33 14.23 5.96
N GLN A 276 12.49 13.60 5.79
CA GLN A 276 13.77 14.09 6.28
C GLN A 276 14.13 15.45 5.64
N MET A 277 14.01 15.56 4.32
CA MET A 277 14.34 16.81 3.61
C MET A 277 13.29 17.91 3.88
N GLY A 278 12.01 17.56 3.78
CA GLY A 278 10.92 18.53 3.87
C GLY A 278 10.62 18.99 5.29
N LEU A 279 10.37 18.05 6.20
CA LEU A 279 9.90 18.37 7.54
C LEU A 279 11.03 18.48 8.55
N SER A 280 11.97 17.53 8.57
CA SER A 280 13.09 17.58 9.52
C SER A 280 14.15 18.61 9.11
N GLY A 281 14.46 18.69 7.81
CA GLY A 281 15.43 19.65 7.26
C GLY A 281 14.84 21.01 6.92
N GLY A 282 13.52 21.16 6.94
CA GLY A 282 12.82 22.42 6.68
C GLY A 282 12.72 22.83 5.20
N ASN A 283 13.30 22.07 4.25
CA ASN A 283 13.22 22.36 2.82
C ASN A 283 11.97 21.70 2.19
N LEU A 284 10.82 22.38 2.34
CA LEU A 284 9.54 21.87 1.84
C LEU A 284 9.52 21.72 0.32
N GLY A 285 10.26 22.55 -0.42
CA GLY A 285 10.38 22.46 -1.87
C GLY A 285 11.00 21.14 -2.33
N GLN A 286 12.16 20.79 -1.76
CA GLN A 286 12.81 19.50 -2.08
C GLN A 286 12.03 18.31 -1.52
N GLY A 287 11.50 18.40 -0.30
CA GLY A 287 10.66 17.34 0.27
C GLY A 287 9.43 17.03 -0.58
N ALA A 288 8.75 18.06 -1.10
CA ALA A 288 7.63 17.92 -2.02
C ALA A 288 8.06 17.30 -3.35
N ALA A 289 9.20 17.73 -3.92
CA ALA A 289 9.72 17.17 -5.15
C ALA A 289 10.06 15.67 -5.02
N ILE A 290 10.68 15.24 -3.89
CA ILE A 290 10.94 13.82 -3.60
C ILE A 290 9.63 13.04 -3.50
N SER A 291 8.63 13.59 -2.80
CA SER A 291 7.32 12.94 -2.65
C SER A 291 6.63 12.75 -4.01
N LEU A 292 6.75 13.73 -4.90
CA LEU A 292 6.15 13.66 -6.24
C LEU A 292 6.84 12.64 -7.17
N PHE A 293 8.11 12.30 -6.95
CA PHE A 293 8.77 11.20 -7.67
C PHE A 293 8.14 9.83 -7.36
N LEU A 294 7.61 9.64 -6.15
CA LEU A 294 6.94 8.40 -5.77
C LEU A 294 5.73 8.11 -6.67
N PHE A 295 4.96 9.14 -7.02
CA PHE A 295 3.72 8.98 -7.78
C PHE A 295 3.93 8.38 -9.18
N PRO A 296 4.76 8.95 -10.09
CA PRO A 296 4.96 8.37 -11.42
C PRO A 296 5.61 6.99 -11.37
N MET A 297 6.53 6.74 -10.42
CA MET A 297 7.16 5.44 -10.28
C MET A 297 6.15 4.37 -9.87
N LEU A 298 5.31 4.68 -8.87
CA LEU A 298 4.24 3.78 -8.45
C LEU A 298 3.21 3.58 -9.57
N ALA A 299 2.84 4.64 -10.29
CA ALA A 299 1.92 4.55 -11.42
C ALA A 299 2.44 3.62 -12.52
N VAL A 300 3.75 3.69 -12.86
CA VAL A 300 4.38 2.78 -13.82
C VAL A 300 4.33 1.34 -13.33
N ILE A 301 4.69 1.08 -12.06
CA ILE A 301 4.65 -0.26 -11.47
C ILE A 301 3.23 -0.84 -11.55
N VAL A 302 2.23 -0.05 -11.12
CA VAL A 302 0.82 -0.44 -11.14
C VAL A 302 0.33 -0.68 -12.57
N PHE A 303 0.69 0.20 -13.50
CA PHE A 303 0.31 0.06 -14.91
C PHE A 303 0.87 -1.24 -15.52
N VAL A 304 2.15 -1.55 -15.26
CA VAL A 304 2.79 -2.78 -15.73
C VAL A 304 2.10 -4.01 -15.14
N GLN A 305 1.81 -4.02 -13.83
CA GLN A 305 1.10 -5.10 -13.17
C GLN A 305 -0.31 -5.29 -13.75
N LEU A 306 -1.09 -4.20 -13.92
CA LEU A 306 -2.44 -4.28 -14.50
C LEU A 306 -2.42 -4.75 -15.96
N ARG A 307 -1.43 -4.32 -16.76
CA ARG A 307 -1.28 -4.78 -18.14
C ARG A 307 -0.97 -6.28 -18.22
N TYR A 308 -0.19 -6.79 -17.27
CA TYR A 308 0.10 -8.23 -17.17
C TYR A 308 -1.16 -9.03 -16.83
N ILE A 309 -1.95 -8.56 -15.86
CA ILE A 309 -3.22 -9.17 -15.43
C ILE A 309 -4.23 -9.26 -16.57
N ARG A 310 -4.32 -8.21 -17.41
CA ARG A 310 -5.30 -8.17 -18.53
C ARG A 310 -4.95 -9.08 -19.72
N LYS A 311 -3.71 -9.57 -19.79
CA LYS A 311 -3.29 -10.44 -20.91
C LYS A 311 -3.54 -11.92 -20.66
N GLU A 312 -3.88 -12.30 -19.44
CA GLU A 312 -4.32 -13.65 -19.03
C GLU A 312 -5.85 -13.72 -18.90
#